data_1ac4dc082c85499c0cc173971d1843d5
#
_entry.id   1ac4dc082c85499c0cc173971d1843d5
#
_cell.length_a   1.000
_cell.length_b   1.000
_cell.length_c   1.000
_cell.angle_alpha   90.00
_cell.angle_beta   90.00
_cell.angle_gamma   90.00
#
_symmetry.space_group_name_H-M   'P 1'
#
loop_
_entity.id
_entity.type
_entity.pdbx_description
1 polymer ?
#
loop_
_entity_poly.entity_id
_entity_poly.type
_entity_poly.pdbx_seq_one_letter_code
_entity_poly.pdbx_strand_id
1 'polypeptide(L)'
;MDGFTKRDIRFFVDRNNFRTAVSKTSINKFCKENGVNQGSMYQMFYGKRPVPLDILEKLGLGFDAPCMITGSNLSVTIPIGLTEDLSYLVGVLRDGTVVRETNGEYLCAFYNKNKEFVEVLQRLVKNVFVIEPKIEQFQTVFGIRIRSLTLYLFFNKVFEVPQHQYYWNTPKIIEKAPLEIQKAYISGFWDAEGVCPRIEKLDEIKKKNLCVGFVQKNKESLEFIKTILEENGIKCGNVFWSTNKHVLKISSSSIRPFSEFICPKHPIKSKRLKEVSKIFSMD
;
A
#
# COMPACT_ATOMS: atom_id res chain seq x y z
N MET A 1 -9.34 -17.06 11.85
CA MET A 1 -8.46 -15.86 11.94
C MET A 1 -7.49 -16.12 13.06
N ASP A 2 -6.28 -16.51 12.71
CA ASP A 2 -5.23 -16.72 13.69
C ASP A 2 -4.88 -15.37 14.31
N GLY A 3 -5.09 -15.27 15.61
CA GLY A 3 -5.06 -14.04 16.36
C GLY A 3 -3.70 -13.37 16.38
N PHE A 4 -3.59 -12.32 15.61
CA PHE A 4 -2.54 -11.33 15.78
C PHE A 4 -2.72 -10.67 17.15
N THR A 5 -1.78 -10.90 18.03
CA THR A 5 -1.80 -10.33 19.36
C THR A 5 -0.92 -9.10 19.44
N LYS A 6 -1.16 -8.21 20.41
CA LYS A 6 -0.26 -7.07 20.69
C LYS A 6 1.19 -7.52 20.96
N ARG A 7 1.43 -8.80 21.27
CA ARG A 7 2.76 -9.39 21.42
C ARG A 7 3.51 -9.60 20.12
N ASP A 8 2.80 -9.66 19.01
CA ASP A 8 3.41 -9.86 17.70
C ASP A 8 3.89 -8.55 17.09
N ILE A 9 3.38 -7.41 17.59
CA ILE A 9 3.85 -6.06 17.23
C ILE A 9 4.97 -5.69 18.19
N ARG A 10 6.16 -5.40 17.64
CA ARG A 10 7.34 -5.11 18.45
C ARG A 10 8.07 -3.89 17.92
N PHE A 11 8.61 -3.09 18.85
CA PHE A 11 9.25 -1.83 18.58
C PHE A 11 10.69 -1.81 19.07
N PHE A 12 11.58 -1.22 18.31
CA PHE A 12 12.83 -0.74 18.86
C PHE A 12 12.55 0.62 19.49
N VAL A 13 12.69 0.70 20.79
CA VAL A 13 12.49 1.94 21.56
C VAL A 13 13.82 2.51 22.05
N ASP A 14 13.83 3.78 22.38
CA ASP A 14 15.00 4.39 23.04
C ASP A 14 15.32 3.62 24.32
N ARG A 15 16.60 3.20 24.43
CA ARG A 15 17.06 2.37 25.54
C ARG A 15 16.93 3.04 26.89
N ASN A 16 17.19 4.35 26.95
CA ASN A 16 17.19 5.07 28.21
C ASN A 16 15.78 5.23 28.72
N ASN A 17 14.83 5.57 27.83
CA ASN A 17 13.42 5.67 28.16
C ASN A 17 12.87 4.31 28.64
N PHE A 18 13.20 3.24 27.92
CA PHE A 18 12.77 1.89 28.30
C PHE A 18 13.36 1.45 29.65
N ARG A 19 14.66 1.67 29.89
CA ARG A 19 15.33 1.36 31.15
C ARG A 19 14.75 2.14 32.31
N THR A 20 14.52 3.43 32.11
CA THR A 20 13.90 4.31 33.14
C THR A 20 12.50 3.84 33.50
N ALA A 21 11.69 3.44 32.53
CA ALA A 21 10.35 2.93 32.78
C ALA A 21 10.37 1.59 33.52
N VAL A 22 11.26 0.67 33.11
CA VAL A 22 11.42 -0.64 33.76
C VAL A 22 12.02 -0.53 35.15
N SER A 23 12.99 0.39 35.39
CA SER A 23 13.64 0.54 36.70
C SER A 23 12.72 1.12 37.79
N LYS A 24 11.58 1.70 37.42
CA LYS A 24 10.52 2.09 38.38
C LYS A 24 9.88 0.88 39.07
N THR A 25 10.05 -0.32 38.48
CA THR A 25 9.52 -1.59 39.00
C THR A 25 10.67 -2.61 38.95
N SER A 26 10.74 -3.54 39.92
CA SER A 26 11.70 -4.66 39.80
C SER A 26 11.40 -5.47 38.55
N ILE A 27 12.41 -5.73 37.70
CA ILE A 27 12.28 -6.57 36.48
C ILE A 27 11.60 -7.90 36.80
N ASN A 28 12.01 -8.53 37.90
CA ASN A 28 11.46 -9.81 38.34
C ASN A 28 9.97 -9.73 38.67
N LYS A 29 9.56 -8.66 39.38
CA LYS A 29 8.17 -8.39 39.73
C LYS A 29 7.36 -8.14 38.46
N PHE A 30 7.84 -7.24 37.58
CA PHE A 30 7.16 -6.96 36.32
C PHE A 30 6.97 -8.20 35.44
N CYS A 31 8.03 -9.03 35.33
CA CYS A 31 7.96 -10.26 34.55
C CYS A 31 6.91 -11.23 35.08
N LYS A 32 6.87 -11.42 36.41
CA LYS A 32 5.90 -12.31 37.08
C LYS A 32 4.46 -11.81 36.88
N GLU A 33 4.21 -10.52 37.09
CA GLU A 33 2.87 -9.91 36.96
C GLU A 33 2.33 -9.90 35.53
N ASN A 34 3.23 -9.85 34.54
CA ASN A 34 2.86 -9.70 33.13
C ASN A 34 3.09 -10.96 32.29
N GLY A 35 3.49 -12.07 32.88
CA GLY A 35 3.75 -13.34 32.19
C GLY A 35 4.87 -13.22 31.14
N VAL A 36 5.90 -12.41 31.41
CA VAL A 36 7.03 -12.20 30.52
C VAL A 36 8.21 -13.03 30.97
N ASN A 37 8.85 -13.74 30.04
CA ASN A 37 10.09 -14.47 30.37
C ASN A 37 11.21 -13.48 30.73
N GLN A 38 11.87 -13.70 31.85
CA GLN A 38 12.96 -12.84 32.36
C GLN A 38 14.09 -12.68 31.35
N GLY A 39 14.55 -13.77 30.71
CA GLY A 39 15.59 -13.71 29.69
C GLY A 39 15.22 -12.83 28.49
N SER A 40 13.96 -12.93 28.05
CA SER A 40 13.42 -12.03 27.02
C SER A 40 13.40 -10.58 27.48
N MET A 41 13.00 -10.31 28.72
CA MET A 41 13.00 -8.97 29.29
C MET A 41 14.38 -8.34 29.36
N TYR A 42 15.39 -9.13 29.79
CA TYR A 42 16.77 -8.67 29.77
C TYR A 42 17.29 -8.37 28.34
N GLN A 43 16.91 -9.20 27.35
CA GLN A 43 17.29 -8.92 25.96
C GLN A 43 16.69 -7.60 25.46
N MET A 44 15.44 -7.28 25.83
CA MET A 44 14.80 -5.99 25.54
C MET A 44 15.48 -4.84 26.29
N PHE A 45 15.75 -5.03 27.58
CA PHE A 45 16.44 -4.06 28.45
C PHE A 45 17.83 -3.65 27.92
N TYR A 46 18.56 -4.62 27.35
CA TYR A 46 19.85 -4.35 26.71
C TYR A 46 19.73 -3.93 25.24
N GLY A 47 18.51 -3.79 24.72
CA GLY A 47 18.25 -3.37 23.34
C GLY A 47 18.66 -4.42 22.28
N LYS A 48 18.80 -5.66 22.70
CA LYS A 48 19.11 -6.81 21.82
C LYS A 48 17.86 -7.38 21.16
N ARG A 49 16.67 -7.04 21.67
CA ARG A 49 15.38 -7.44 21.16
C ARG A 49 14.41 -6.25 21.14
N PRO A 50 13.53 -6.18 20.14
CA PRO A 50 12.45 -5.21 20.13
C PRO A 50 11.41 -5.55 21.21
N VAL A 51 10.73 -4.52 21.71
CA VAL A 51 9.76 -4.59 22.80
C VAL A 51 8.35 -4.80 22.23
N PRO A 52 7.58 -5.80 22.69
CA PRO A 52 6.20 -5.99 22.30
C PRO A 52 5.30 -4.79 22.69
N LEU A 53 4.28 -4.51 21.85
CA LEU A 53 3.35 -3.41 22.07
C LEU A 53 2.64 -3.52 23.45
N ASP A 54 2.21 -4.73 23.84
CA ASP A 54 1.57 -4.96 25.13
C ASP A 54 2.47 -4.60 26.33
N ILE A 55 3.78 -4.77 26.17
CA ILE A 55 4.75 -4.37 27.20
C ILE A 55 4.93 -2.86 27.23
N LEU A 56 5.02 -2.21 26.07
CA LEU A 56 5.12 -0.76 26.00
C LEU A 56 3.91 -0.06 26.63
N GLU A 57 2.71 -0.51 26.30
CA GLU A 57 1.46 0.01 26.89
C GLU A 57 1.45 -0.14 28.41
N LYS A 58 1.86 -1.31 28.94
CA LYS A 58 1.93 -1.56 30.37
C LYS A 58 2.97 -0.69 31.10
N LEU A 59 4.00 -0.30 30.40
CA LEU A 59 5.02 0.61 30.91
C LEU A 59 4.65 2.09 30.73
N GLY A 60 3.54 2.40 30.08
CA GLY A 60 3.12 3.77 29.76
C GLY A 60 4.07 4.48 28.79
N LEU A 61 4.79 3.72 27.99
CA LEU A 61 5.72 4.26 27.02
C LEU A 61 5.01 4.54 25.70
N GLY A 62 5.09 5.80 25.24
CA GLY A 62 4.85 6.16 23.86
C GLY A 62 5.95 5.61 22.94
N PHE A 63 5.63 5.47 21.68
CA PHE A 63 6.60 5.04 20.68
C PHE A 63 6.62 6.04 19.54
N ASP A 64 7.74 6.75 19.44
CA ASP A 64 8.03 7.70 18.36
C ASP A 64 8.88 7.08 17.24
N ALA A 65 9.13 5.77 17.32
CA ALA A 65 10.04 5.08 16.43
C ALA A 65 9.27 4.20 15.42
N PRO A 66 9.83 3.98 14.22
CA PRO A 66 9.25 3.06 13.26
C PRO A 66 9.08 1.67 13.87
N CYS A 67 7.92 1.08 13.61
CA CYS A 67 7.54 -0.22 14.12
C CYS A 67 8.31 -1.32 13.37
N MET A 68 8.97 -2.21 14.13
CA MET A 68 9.44 -3.48 13.59
C MET A 68 8.62 -4.62 14.17
N ILE A 69 8.01 -5.40 13.29
CA ILE A 69 7.33 -6.63 13.68
C ILE A 69 8.32 -7.79 13.49
N THR A 70 8.52 -8.60 14.53
CA THR A 70 9.46 -9.72 14.47
C THR A 70 8.73 -11.02 14.15
N GLY A 71 9.35 -11.86 13.38
CA GLY A 71 8.84 -13.18 12.99
C GLY A 71 9.27 -13.58 11.58
N SER A 72 9.94 -12.68 10.85
CA SER A 72 10.59 -12.98 9.57
C SER A 72 12.09 -12.74 9.66
N ASN A 73 12.85 -13.44 8.82
CA ASN A 73 14.29 -13.22 8.66
C ASN A 73 14.62 -11.84 8.04
N LEU A 74 13.59 -11.06 7.67
CA LEU A 74 13.70 -9.74 7.06
C LEU A 74 13.21 -8.68 8.04
N SER A 75 14.10 -7.77 8.42
CA SER A 75 13.73 -6.56 9.16
C SER A 75 13.01 -5.58 8.25
N VAL A 76 11.81 -5.17 8.63
CA VAL A 76 10.98 -4.23 7.88
C VAL A 76 10.62 -3.08 8.81
N THR A 77 10.82 -1.87 8.35
CA THR A 77 10.35 -0.67 9.03
C THR A 77 8.93 -0.36 8.58
N ILE A 78 7.99 -0.28 9.52
CA ILE A 78 6.63 0.13 9.24
C ILE A 78 6.51 1.64 9.49
N PRO A 79 6.04 2.44 8.52
CA PRO A 79 5.82 3.87 8.72
C PRO A 79 4.82 4.15 9.85
N ILE A 80 5.10 5.18 10.66
CA ILE A 80 4.21 5.59 11.77
C ILE A 80 2.92 6.21 11.24
N GLY A 81 3.00 6.89 10.08
CA GLY A 81 1.88 7.59 9.46
C GLY A 81 1.66 7.18 8.01
N LEU A 82 0.51 7.59 7.51
CA LEU A 82 0.14 7.39 6.12
C LEU A 82 0.83 8.50 5.28
N THR A 83 1.71 8.08 4.36
CA THR A 83 2.40 8.96 3.42
C THR A 83 1.86 8.77 2.00
N GLU A 84 2.13 9.73 1.12
CA GLU A 84 1.76 9.62 -0.30
C GLU A 84 2.37 8.37 -0.96
N ASP A 85 3.66 8.12 -0.72
CA ASP A 85 4.34 6.94 -1.30
C ASP A 85 3.75 5.62 -0.79
N LEU A 86 3.42 5.52 0.50
CA LEU A 86 2.74 4.35 1.06
C LEU A 86 1.34 4.20 0.45
N SER A 87 0.58 5.29 0.37
CA SER A 87 -0.76 5.31 -0.19
C SER A 87 -0.76 4.90 -1.67
N TYR A 88 0.22 5.41 -2.43
CA TYR A 88 0.44 5.00 -3.82
C TYR A 88 0.72 3.49 -3.93
N LEU A 89 1.61 2.93 -3.11
CA LEU A 89 1.89 1.49 -3.08
C LEU A 89 0.64 0.66 -2.77
N VAL A 90 -0.21 1.13 -1.84
CA VAL A 90 -1.51 0.49 -1.55
C VAL A 90 -2.43 0.52 -2.77
N GLY A 91 -2.44 1.61 -3.54
CA GLY A 91 -3.16 1.68 -4.81
C GLY A 91 -2.63 0.67 -5.83
N VAL A 92 -1.30 0.55 -5.96
CA VAL A 92 -0.68 -0.42 -6.89
C VAL A 92 -0.95 -1.87 -6.48
N LEU A 93 -1.13 -2.17 -5.20
CA LEU A 93 -1.47 -3.52 -4.73
C LEU A 93 -2.79 -4.06 -5.31
N ARG A 94 -3.61 -3.24 -5.99
CA ARG A 94 -4.80 -3.70 -6.72
C ARG A 94 -4.48 -4.72 -7.83
N ASP A 95 -3.26 -4.69 -8.37
CA ASP A 95 -2.71 -5.70 -9.29
C ASP A 95 -1.56 -6.48 -8.65
N GLY A 96 -1.43 -6.40 -7.33
CA GLY A 96 -0.40 -7.08 -6.54
C GLY A 96 -0.95 -8.32 -5.83
N THR A 97 -0.14 -8.82 -4.88
CA THR A 97 -0.48 -10.02 -4.11
C THR A 97 -0.10 -9.82 -2.65
N VAL A 98 -1.03 -10.09 -1.74
CA VAL A 98 -0.79 -10.17 -0.29
C VAL A 98 -1.46 -11.44 0.21
N VAL A 99 -0.69 -12.52 0.36
CA VAL A 99 -1.25 -13.85 0.66
C VAL A 99 -0.38 -14.62 1.66
N ARG A 100 -1.00 -15.59 2.34
CA ARG A 100 -0.32 -16.68 2.98
C ARG A 100 -0.23 -17.83 1.98
N GLU A 101 0.97 -18.22 1.59
CA GLU A 101 1.22 -19.31 0.67
C GLU A 101 0.94 -20.68 1.34
N THR A 102 0.72 -21.73 0.56
CA THR A 102 0.42 -23.09 1.04
C THR A 102 1.56 -23.70 1.86
N ASN A 103 2.80 -23.28 1.62
CA ASN A 103 3.97 -23.65 2.41
C ASN A 103 4.08 -22.92 3.76
N GLY A 104 3.08 -22.08 4.09
CA GLY A 104 3.04 -21.30 5.31
C GLY A 104 3.81 -19.97 5.26
N GLU A 105 4.44 -19.62 4.14
CA GLU A 105 5.11 -18.34 3.95
C GLU A 105 4.11 -17.21 3.69
N TYR A 106 4.49 -16.00 4.04
CA TYR A 106 3.69 -14.78 3.82
C TYR A 106 4.32 -13.95 2.73
N LEU A 107 3.60 -13.74 1.65
CA LEU A 107 4.06 -13.05 0.45
C LEU A 107 3.34 -11.73 0.25
N CYS A 108 4.13 -10.67 0.05
CA CYS A 108 3.68 -9.40 -0.53
C CYS A 108 4.43 -9.21 -1.85
N ALA A 109 3.72 -9.00 -2.95
CA ALA A 109 4.34 -8.91 -4.25
C ALA A 109 3.69 -7.87 -5.15
N PHE A 110 4.52 -7.25 -5.99
CA PHE A 110 4.14 -6.33 -7.05
C PHE A 110 4.65 -6.88 -8.37
N TYR A 111 3.82 -6.90 -9.39
CA TYR A 111 4.17 -7.43 -10.71
C TYR A 111 3.83 -6.43 -11.82
N ASN A 112 4.63 -6.35 -12.86
CA ASN A 112 4.30 -5.64 -14.08
C ASN A 112 5.11 -6.15 -15.27
N LYS A 113 4.59 -5.98 -16.49
CA LYS A 113 5.31 -6.28 -17.73
C LYS A 113 6.38 -5.22 -18.04
N ASN A 114 6.24 -4.02 -17.53
CA ASN A 114 7.20 -2.94 -17.72
C ASN A 114 8.24 -2.96 -16.59
N LYS A 115 9.47 -3.29 -16.92
CA LYS A 115 10.57 -3.38 -15.96
C LYS A 115 10.86 -2.03 -15.28
N GLU A 116 10.86 -0.94 -16.06
CA GLU A 116 11.10 0.42 -15.52
C GLU A 116 10.09 0.80 -14.44
N PHE A 117 8.83 0.39 -14.62
CA PHE A 117 7.82 0.59 -13.57
C PHE A 117 8.11 -0.23 -12.32
N VAL A 118 8.57 -1.48 -12.47
CA VAL A 118 8.96 -2.31 -11.32
C VAL A 118 10.17 -1.72 -10.60
N GLU A 119 11.10 -1.07 -11.29
CA GLU A 119 12.21 -0.32 -10.70
C GLU A 119 11.72 0.91 -9.92
N VAL A 120 10.67 1.59 -10.39
CA VAL A 120 10.00 2.64 -9.61
C VAL A 120 9.41 2.07 -8.31
N LEU A 121 8.69 0.95 -8.41
CA LEU A 121 8.12 0.28 -7.24
C LEU A 121 9.20 -0.20 -6.25
N GLN A 122 10.33 -0.71 -6.76
CA GLN A 122 11.47 -1.10 -5.93
C GLN A 122 11.97 0.07 -5.07
N ARG A 123 12.17 1.24 -5.69
CA ARG A 123 12.60 2.45 -4.97
C ARG A 123 11.57 2.89 -3.92
N LEU A 124 10.29 2.86 -4.27
CA LEU A 124 9.22 3.21 -3.32
C LEU A 124 9.18 2.24 -2.13
N VAL A 125 9.24 0.94 -2.39
CA VAL A 125 9.27 -0.09 -1.34
C VAL A 125 10.50 0.08 -0.45
N LYS A 126 11.67 0.34 -1.05
CA LYS A 126 12.91 0.62 -0.31
C LYS A 126 12.75 1.84 0.60
N ASN A 127 12.21 2.93 0.09
CA ASN A 127 12.06 4.18 0.85
C ASN A 127 11.03 4.05 1.98
N VAL A 128 9.89 3.40 1.69
CA VAL A 128 8.77 3.29 2.65
C VAL A 128 9.08 2.27 3.76
N PHE A 129 9.67 1.13 3.42
CA PHE A 129 9.85 0.00 4.34
C PHE A 129 11.30 -0.24 4.75
N VAL A 130 12.24 0.56 4.25
CA VAL A 130 13.69 0.47 4.53
C VAL A 130 14.23 -0.95 4.26
N ILE A 131 13.83 -1.54 3.16
CA ILE A 131 14.28 -2.86 2.70
C ILE A 131 14.84 -2.76 1.28
N GLU A 132 15.68 -3.69 0.88
CA GLU A 132 16.28 -3.77 -0.45
C GLU A 132 15.68 -4.97 -1.22
N PRO A 133 14.48 -4.84 -1.82
CA PRO A 133 13.88 -5.94 -2.53
C PRO A 133 14.58 -6.18 -3.88
N LYS A 134 14.67 -7.43 -4.29
CA LYS A 134 15.21 -7.79 -5.60
C LYS A 134 14.10 -7.79 -6.65
N ILE A 135 14.44 -7.36 -7.86
CA ILE A 135 13.58 -7.54 -9.03
C ILE A 135 13.87 -8.90 -9.62
N GLU A 136 12.83 -9.71 -9.78
CA GLU A 136 12.87 -11.02 -10.38
C GLU A 136 12.08 -11.02 -11.68
N GLN A 137 12.48 -11.85 -12.64
CA GLN A 137 11.74 -12.03 -13.88
C GLN A 137 11.01 -13.37 -13.85
N PHE A 138 9.70 -13.33 -14.12
CA PHE A 138 8.82 -14.48 -14.17
C PHE A 138 8.21 -14.58 -15.57
N GLN A 139 8.76 -15.41 -16.42
CA GLN A 139 8.33 -15.52 -17.83
C GLN A 139 8.27 -14.14 -18.52
N THR A 140 7.08 -13.56 -18.66
CA THR A 140 6.82 -12.29 -19.37
C THR A 140 6.62 -11.07 -18.45
N VAL A 141 6.72 -11.25 -17.13
CA VAL A 141 6.54 -10.19 -16.15
C VAL A 141 7.77 -10.03 -15.26
N PHE A 142 7.98 -8.83 -14.79
CA PHE A 142 8.94 -8.52 -13.72
C PHE A 142 8.18 -8.35 -12.41
N GLY A 143 8.83 -8.62 -11.29
CA GLY A 143 8.18 -8.47 -10.00
C GLY A 143 9.15 -8.30 -8.85
N ILE A 144 8.60 -7.79 -7.77
CA ILE A 144 9.23 -7.71 -6.45
C ILE A 144 8.44 -8.64 -5.55
N ARG A 145 9.12 -9.62 -4.97
CA ARG A 145 8.52 -10.56 -4.01
C ARG A 145 9.18 -10.39 -2.64
N ILE A 146 8.38 -10.08 -1.64
CA ILE A 146 8.84 -9.83 -0.28
C ILE A 146 8.16 -10.84 0.64
N ARG A 147 8.94 -11.82 1.11
CA ARG A 147 8.46 -12.80 2.10
C ARG A 147 8.61 -12.19 3.48
N SER A 148 7.51 -11.67 4.02
CA SER A 148 7.48 -10.99 5.31
C SER A 148 6.12 -11.10 5.97
N LEU A 149 6.07 -11.78 7.11
CA LEU A 149 4.90 -11.78 7.98
C LEU A 149 4.52 -10.34 8.39
N THR A 150 5.51 -9.50 8.65
CA THR A 150 5.33 -8.10 9.02
C THR A 150 4.52 -7.32 7.99
N LEU A 151 4.94 -7.36 6.71
CA LEU A 151 4.24 -6.67 5.64
C LEU A 151 2.87 -7.27 5.37
N TYR A 152 2.76 -8.60 5.41
CA TYR A 152 1.46 -9.27 5.27
C TYR A 152 0.47 -8.77 6.32
N LEU A 153 0.87 -8.76 7.59
CA LEU A 153 0.03 -8.31 8.69
C LEU A 153 -0.28 -6.81 8.59
N PHE A 154 0.70 -6.01 8.22
CA PHE A 154 0.52 -4.59 8.01
C PHE A 154 -0.54 -4.31 6.93
N PHE A 155 -0.38 -4.87 5.74
CA PHE A 155 -1.36 -4.67 4.67
C PHE A 155 -2.73 -5.27 5.01
N ASN A 156 -2.77 -6.44 5.64
CA ASN A 156 -4.03 -7.08 6.01
C ASN A 156 -4.78 -6.33 7.13
N LYS A 157 -4.07 -5.82 8.16
CA LYS A 157 -4.71 -5.22 9.33
C LYS A 157 -4.95 -3.72 9.19
N VAL A 158 -4.03 -2.99 8.55
CA VAL A 158 -4.11 -1.53 8.41
C VAL A 158 -4.89 -1.16 7.15
N PHE A 159 -4.66 -1.88 6.04
CA PHE A 159 -5.30 -1.60 4.76
C PHE A 159 -6.38 -2.61 4.38
N GLU A 160 -6.73 -3.51 5.29
CA GLU A 160 -7.84 -4.46 5.11
C GLU A 160 -7.69 -5.30 3.83
N VAL A 161 -6.44 -5.54 3.37
CA VAL A 161 -6.19 -6.32 2.14
C VAL A 161 -6.65 -7.77 2.36
N PRO A 162 -7.69 -8.24 1.66
CA PRO A 162 -8.20 -9.59 1.83
C PRO A 162 -7.37 -10.60 1.04
N GLN A 163 -7.52 -11.88 1.34
CA GLN A 163 -6.92 -12.96 0.55
C GLN A 163 -7.40 -12.97 -0.91
N HIS A 164 -8.65 -12.54 -1.15
CA HIS A 164 -9.23 -12.39 -2.49
C HIS A 164 -9.59 -10.93 -2.74
N GLN A 165 -8.90 -10.28 -3.66
CA GLN A 165 -9.04 -8.85 -3.94
C GLN A 165 -10.42 -8.42 -4.47
N TYR A 166 -11.27 -9.35 -4.93
CA TYR A 166 -12.64 -9.04 -5.36
C TYR A 166 -13.48 -8.36 -4.27
N TYR A 167 -13.17 -8.63 -3.01
CA TYR A 167 -13.89 -8.09 -1.84
C TYR A 167 -13.17 -6.92 -1.20
N TRP A 168 -12.08 -6.45 -1.81
CA TRP A 168 -11.28 -5.38 -1.24
C TRP A 168 -11.85 -4.01 -1.60
N ASN A 169 -12.60 -3.43 -0.68
CA ASN A 169 -13.03 -2.04 -0.74
C ASN A 169 -11.84 -1.09 -0.57
N THR A 170 -12.04 0.19 -0.82
CA THR A 170 -11.03 1.18 -0.45
C THR A 170 -10.80 1.10 1.06
N PRO A 171 -9.54 1.03 1.54
CA PRO A 171 -9.28 0.96 2.98
C PRO A 171 -9.83 2.18 3.70
N LYS A 172 -10.49 1.99 4.85
CA LYS A 172 -11.10 3.10 5.62
C LYS A 172 -10.10 4.18 6.02
N ILE A 173 -8.83 3.81 6.24
CA ILE A 173 -7.77 4.76 6.53
C ILE A 173 -7.49 5.69 5.34
N ILE A 174 -7.64 5.20 4.10
CA ILE A 174 -7.53 5.99 2.87
C ILE A 174 -8.78 6.88 2.67
N GLU A 175 -9.98 6.32 2.90
CA GLU A 175 -11.22 7.08 2.77
C GLU A 175 -11.26 8.34 3.65
N LYS A 176 -10.67 8.24 4.85
CA LYS A 176 -10.63 9.34 5.84
C LYS A 176 -9.38 10.22 5.74
N ALA A 177 -8.47 9.90 4.83
CA ALA A 177 -7.20 10.62 4.71
C ALA A 177 -7.37 11.98 4.01
N PRO A 178 -6.41 12.92 4.18
CA PRO A 178 -6.34 14.14 3.38
C PRO A 178 -6.30 13.85 1.88
N LEU A 179 -6.76 14.82 1.07
CA LEU A 179 -6.88 14.69 -0.38
C LEU A 179 -5.58 14.22 -1.05
N GLU A 180 -4.41 14.73 -0.66
CA GLU A 180 -3.13 14.36 -1.28
C GLU A 180 -2.82 12.86 -1.09
N ILE A 181 -3.20 12.30 0.05
CA ILE A 181 -3.08 10.87 0.31
C ILE A 181 -4.05 10.05 -0.54
N GLN A 182 -5.31 10.49 -0.64
CA GLN A 182 -6.32 9.85 -1.50
C GLN A 182 -5.91 9.90 -2.97
N LYS A 183 -5.40 11.04 -3.41
CA LYS A 183 -4.89 11.29 -4.76
C LYS A 183 -3.69 10.38 -5.10
N ALA A 184 -2.77 10.19 -4.16
CA ALA A 184 -1.66 9.25 -4.32
C ALA A 184 -2.17 7.80 -4.46
N TYR A 185 -3.15 7.39 -3.64
CA TYR A 185 -3.81 6.09 -3.77
C TYR A 185 -4.47 5.89 -5.13
N ILE A 186 -5.25 6.88 -5.59
CA ILE A 186 -5.93 6.84 -6.89
C ILE A 186 -4.91 6.77 -8.04
N SER A 187 -3.78 7.48 -7.92
CA SER A 187 -2.69 7.43 -8.89
C SER A 187 -2.07 6.03 -8.98
N GLY A 188 -1.78 5.40 -7.84
CA GLY A 188 -1.29 4.02 -7.79
C GLY A 188 -2.30 3.01 -8.31
N PHE A 189 -3.58 3.18 -7.96
CA PHE A 189 -4.66 2.34 -8.48
C PHE A 189 -4.77 2.47 -10.00
N TRP A 190 -4.65 3.69 -10.55
CA TRP A 190 -4.68 3.90 -11.99
C TRP A 190 -3.47 3.26 -12.69
N ASP A 191 -2.30 3.35 -12.11
CA ASP A 191 -1.11 2.67 -12.63
C ASP A 191 -1.24 1.15 -12.64
N ALA A 192 -1.97 0.57 -11.70
CA ALA A 192 -2.32 -0.84 -11.69
C ALA A 192 -3.44 -1.18 -12.71
N GLU A 193 -4.62 -0.65 -12.48
CA GLU A 193 -5.89 -1.05 -13.13
C GLU A 193 -6.48 0.02 -14.06
N GLY A 194 -5.74 1.12 -14.30
CA GLY A 194 -6.17 2.19 -15.19
C GLY A 194 -6.10 1.80 -16.66
N VAL A 195 -7.07 2.31 -17.42
CA VAL A 195 -7.19 2.14 -18.87
C VAL A 195 -6.86 3.44 -19.57
N CYS A 196 -6.00 3.36 -20.58
CA CYS A 196 -5.66 4.46 -21.46
C CYS A 196 -5.39 3.93 -22.87
N PRO A 197 -5.83 4.60 -23.93
CA PRO A 197 -5.56 4.19 -25.31
C PRO A 197 -4.06 4.07 -25.60
N ARG A 198 -3.70 3.17 -26.49
CA ARG A 198 -2.32 3.06 -26.96
C ARG A 198 -2.03 4.21 -27.94
N ILE A 199 -0.86 4.83 -27.83
CA ILE A 199 -0.45 5.98 -28.66
C ILE A 199 -0.44 5.61 -30.14
N GLU A 200 0.02 4.41 -30.47
CA GLU A 200 0.13 3.90 -31.84
C GLU A 200 -1.23 3.75 -32.55
N LYS A 201 -2.31 3.84 -31.79
CA LYS A 201 -3.69 3.71 -32.26
C LYS A 201 -4.50 5.02 -32.15
N LEU A 202 -3.90 6.12 -31.70
CA LEU A 202 -4.65 7.36 -31.48
C LEU A 202 -5.24 7.92 -32.79
N ASP A 203 -4.49 7.82 -33.90
CA ASP A 203 -4.94 8.29 -35.22
C ASP A 203 -6.08 7.43 -35.79
N GLU A 204 -6.15 6.16 -35.40
CA GLU A 204 -7.20 5.21 -35.83
C GLU A 204 -8.47 5.33 -34.99
N ILE A 205 -8.37 5.83 -33.77
CA ILE A 205 -9.46 5.86 -32.79
C ILE A 205 -10.21 7.20 -32.92
N LYS A 206 -11.48 7.14 -33.33
CA LYS A 206 -12.34 8.35 -33.25
C LYS A 206 -12.39 8.86 -31.81
N LYS A 207 -12.35 10.20 -31.61
CA LYS A 207 -12.38 10.83 -30.27
C LYS A 207 -13.44 10.22 -29.34
N LYS A 208 -14.63 9.91 -29.85
CA LYS A 208 -15.74 9.29 -29.09
C LYS A 208 -15.45 7.90 -28.55
N ASN A 209 -14.45 7.21 -29.06
CA ASN A 209 -14.08 5.84 -28.64
C ASN A 209 -12.85 5.83 -27.72
N LEU A 210 -12.25 7.01 -27.45
CA LEU A 210 -11.16 7.09 -26.47
C LEU A 210 -11.70 6.84 -25.07
N CYS A 211 -11.15 5.83 -24.41
CA CYS A 211 -11.54 5.45 -23.05
C CYS A 211 -10.35 5.64 -22.11
N VAL A 212 -10.48 6.64 -21.24
CA VAL A 212 -9.61 6.80 -20.07
C VAL A 212 -10.45 6.49 -18.85
N GLY A 213 -9.90 5.72 -17.91
CA GLY A 213 -10.66 5.37 -16.71
C GLY A 213 -10.04 4.22 -15.92
N PHE A 214 -10.88 3.53 -15.19
CA PHE A 214 -10.50 2.44 -14.28
C PHE A 214 -11.34 1.21 -14.58
N VAL A 215 -10.75 0.04 -14.35
CA VAL A 215 -11.44 -1.25 -14.39
C VAL A 215 -11.12 -2.04 -13.13
N GLN A 216 -12.14 -2.58 -12.46
CA GLN A 216 -11.94 -3.42 -11.27
C GLN A 216 -13.17 -4.32 -11.05
N LYS A 217 -12.96 -5.45 -10.39
CA LYS A 217 -14.09 -6.34 -10.01
C LYS A 217 -14.90 -5.77 -8.84
N ASN A 218 -14.26 -5.08 -7.92
CA ASN A 218 -14.91 -4.42 -6.80
C ASN A 218 -15.55 -3.09 -7.24
N LYS A 219 -16.87 -2.99 -7.16
CA LYS A 219 -17.63 -1.79 -7.54
C LYS A 219 -17.36 -0.63 -6.57
N GLU A 220 -17.39 -0.91 -5.27
CA GLU A 220 -17.30 0.10 -4.21
C GLU A 220 -16.00 0.90 -4.29
N SER A 221 -14.90 0.26 -4.68
CA SER A 221 -13.62 0.95 -4.88
C SER A 221 -13.67 1.95 -6.04
N LEU A 222 -14.43 1.67 -7.10
CA LEU A 222 -14.61 2.59 -8.22
C LEU A 222 -15.59 3.71 -7.88
N GLU A 223 -16.62 3.44 -7.07
CA GLU A 223 -17.54 4.49 -6.57
C GLU A 223 -16.80 5.47 -5.66
N PHE A 224 -15.91 5.00 -4.78
CA PHE A 224 -15.04 5.88 -4.00
C PHE A 224 -14.19 6.78 -4.90
N ILE A 225 -13.49 6.20 -5.90
CA ILE A 225 -12.67 6.96 -6.84
C ILE A 225 -13.53 7.99 -7.58
N LYS A 226 -14.72 7.61 -8.05
CA LYS A 226 -15.67 8.51 -8.71
C LYS A 226 -16.01 9.70 -7.81
N THR A 227 -16.37 9.45 -6.55
CA THR A 227 -16.72 10.51 -5.59
C THR A 227 -15.58 11.51 -5.45
N ILE A 228 -14.35 11.06 -5.20
CA ILE A 228 -13.20 11.95 -5.03
C ILE A 228 -12.91 12.74 -6.32
N LEU A 229 -13.02 12.11 -7.49
CA LEU A 229 -12.80 12.81 -8.76
C LEU A 229 -13.86 13.87 -9.00
N GLU A 230 -15.16 13.57 -8.77
CA GLU A 230 -16.26 14.50 -8.96
C GLU A 230 -16.22 15.68 -7.97
N GLU A 231 -15.86 15.44 -6.71
CA GLU A 231 -15.62 16.50 -5.71
C GLU A 231 -14.48 17.45 -6.11
N ASN A 232 -13.57 17.00 -6.97
CA ASN A 232 -12.47 17.80 -7.52
C ASN A 232 -12.72 18.28 -8.96
N GLY A 233 -13.99 18.32 -9.40
CA GLY A 233 -14.40 18.89 -10.69
C GLY A 233 -14.13 17.99 -11.90
N ILE A 234 -13.76 16.74 -11.71
CA ILE A 234 -13.49 15.77 -12.78
C ILE A 234 -14.76 14.96 -13.03
N LYS A 235 -15.43 15.21 -14.14
CA LYS A 235 -16.66 14.52 -14.50
C LYS A 235 -16.38 13.06 -14.89
N CYS A 236 -17.15 12.15 -14.30
CA CYS A 236 -17.09 10.72 -14.56
C CYS A 236 -18.42 10.19 -15.07
N GLY A 237 -18.38 9.07 -15.80
CA GLY A 237 -19.57 8.27 -16.07
C GLY A 237 -20.02 7.48 -14.84
N ASN A 238 -21.18 6.84 -14.94
CA ASN A 238 -21.58 5.88 -13.90
C ASN A 238 -20.68 4.66 -13.93
N VAL A 239 -20.45 4.04 -12.76
CA VAL A 239 -19.79 2.74 -12.69
C VAL A 239 -20.76 1.69 -13.25
N PHE A 240 -20.33 0.94 -14.26
CA PHE A 240 -21.13 -0.07 -14.93
C PHE A 240 -20.37 -1.40 -15.09
N TRP A 241 -21.11 -2.48 -15.17
CA TRP A 241 -20.56 -3.81 -15.39
C TRP A 241 -20.27 -4.07 -16.87
N SER A 242 -19.08 -4.53 -17.21
CA SER A 242 -18.68 -4.90 -18.57
C SER A 242 -17.62 -6.00 -18.55
N THR A 243 -17.85 -7.06 -19.29
CA THR A 243 -16.86 -8.14 -19.52
C THR A 243 -16.18 -8.62 -18.23
N ASN A 244 -16.98 -9.02 -17.22
CA ASN A 244 -16.53 -9.54 -15.91
C ASN A 244 -15.81 -8.54 -14.99
N LYS A 245 -15.94 -7.23 -15.23
CA LYS A 245 -15.38 -6.16 -14.38
C LYS A 245 -16.34 -4.98 -14.36
N HIS A 246 -16.23 -4.15 -13.32
CA HIS A 246 -16.81 -2.82 -13.31
C HIS A 246 -15.87 -1.85 -14.01
N VAL A 247 -16.43 -0.85 -14.65
CA VAL A 247 -15.70 0.19 -15.40
C VAL A 247 -16.17 1.55 -14.94
N LEU A 248 -15.21 2.43 -14.64
CA LEU A 248 -15.43 3.86 -14.43
C LEU A 248 -14.73 4.60 -15.56
N LYS A 249 -15.49 5.34 -16.37
CA LYS A 249 -14.93 6.17 -17.46
C LYS A 249 -14.84 7.63 -17.05
N ILE A 250 -13.74 8.27 -17.38
CA ILE A 250 -13.56 9.72 -17.29
C ILE A 250 -14.23 10.35 -18.50
N SER A 251 -15.06 11.37 -18.29
CA SER A 251 -15.69 12.11 -19.38
C SER A 251 -14.64 12.79 -20.25
N SER A 252 -14.84 12.83 -21.55
CA SER A 252 -13.87 13.40 -22.49
C SER A 252 -13.47 14.83 -22.14
N SER A 253 -14.41 15.66 -21.72
CA SER A 253 -14.17 17.05 -21.26
C SER A 253 -13.32 17.14 -19.99
N SER A 254 -13.14 16.04 -19.25
CA SER A 254 -12.40 15.99 -17.99
C SER A 254 -11.09 15.20 -18.09
N ILE A 255 -10.69 14.72 -19.27
CA ILE A 255 -9.43 13.97 -19.44
C ILE A 255 -8.22 14.84 -19.09
N ARG A 256 -8.20 16.10 -19.50
CA ARG A 256 -7.12 17.03 -19.14
C ARG A 256 -7.08 17.32 -17.64
N PRO A 257 -8.17 17.77 -16.98
CA PRO A 257 -8.20 17.92 -15.53
C PRO A 257 -7.80 16.62 -14.78
N PHE A 258 -8.23 15.48 -15.27
CA PHE A 258 -7.84 14.19 -14.70
C PHE A 258 -6.33 13.93 -14.83
N SER A 259 -5.76 14.23 -16.00
CA SER A 259 -4.30 14.09 -16.24
C SER A 259 -3.46 15.01 -15.34
N GLU A 260 -4.00 16.17 -14.97
CA GLU A 260 -3.38 17.12 -14.06
C GLU A 260 -3.59 16.74 -12.59
N PHE A 261 -4.71 16.10 -12.28
CA PHE A 261 -5.06 15.66 -10.92
C PHE A 261 -4.21 14.45 -10.46
N ILE A 262 -4.09 13.40 -11.29
CA ILE A 262 -3.31 12.22 -10.92
C ILE A 262 -1.83 12.39 -11.27
N CYS A 263 -0.97 11.74 -10.48
CA CYS A 263 0.48 11.72 -10.68
C CYS A 263 0.97 10.29 -10.96
N PRO A 264 0.67 9.72 -12.16
CA PRO A 264 1.05 8.36 -12.47
C PRO A 264 2.57 8.21 -12.57
N LYS A 265 3.11 7.17 -11.93
CA LYS A 265 4.55 6.84 -11.93
C LYS A 265 4.88 5.76 -12.96
N HIS A 266 3.89 5.11 -13.58
CA HIS A 266 4.10 4.12 -14.63
C HIS A 266 4.52 4.80 -15.94
N PRO A 267 5.77 4.59 -16.45
CA PRO A 267 6.32 5.39 -17.55
C PRO A 267 5.44 5.40 -18.80
N ILE A 268 4.99 4.22 -19.23
CA ILE A 268 4.17 4.08 -20.44
C ILE A 268 2.79 4.70 -20.26
N LYS A 269 2.11 4.45 -19.10
CA LYS A 269 0.76 4.99 -18.86
C LYS A 269 0.78 6.51 -18.68
N SER A 270 1.80 7.04 -17.98
CA SER A 270 2.00 8.49 -17.85
C SER A 270 2.17 9.17 -19.21
N LYS A 271 3.04 8.63 -20.07
CA LYS A 271 3.23 9.14 -21.44
C LYS A 271 1.91 9.11 -22.24
N ARG A 272 1.21 7.97 -22.23
CA ARG A 272 -0.08 7.81 -22.93
C ARG A 272 -1.12 8.81 -22.46
N LEU A 273 -1.28 8.98 -21.17
CA LEU A 273 -2.26 9.91 -20.60
C LEU A 273 -1.97 11.36 -21.04
N LYS A 274 -0.69 11.77 -21.01
CA LYS A 274 -0.26 13.08 -21.49
C LYS A 274 -0.58 13.30 -22.97
N GLU A 275 -0.32 12.32 -23.83
CA GLU A 275 -0.65 12.45 -25.26
C GLU A 275 -2.16 12.47 -25.51
N VAL A 276 -2.93 11.63 -24.82
CA VAL A 276 -4.38 11.64 -24.94
C VAL A 276 -4.96 12.98 -24.43
N SER A 277 -4.43 13.55 -23.34
CA SER A 277 -4.90 14.83 -22.82
C SER A 277 -4.72 16.00 -23.79
N LYS A 278 -3.65 15.98 -24.61
CA LYS A 278 -3.42 17.01 -25.65
C LYS A 278 -4.51 17.00 -26.73
N ILE A 279 -5.05 15.85 -27.10
CA ILE A 279 -6.11 15.73 -28.12
C ILE A 279 -7.38 16.48 -27.68
N PHE A 280 -7.67 16.49 -26.36
CA PHE A 280 -8.84 17.16 -25.77
C PHE A 280 -8.56 18.60 -25.33
N SER A 281 -7.36 19.12 -25.60
CA SER A 281 -7.01 20.52 -25.30
C SER A 281 -7.17 21.44 -26.52
N MET A 282 -7.46 20.89 -27.68
CA MET A 282 -7.52 21.61 -28.97
C MET A 282 -8.98 21.99 -29.36
N ASP A 283 -9.95 21.68 -28.51
CA ASP A 283 -11.35 22.08 -28.62
C ASP A 283 -11.68 23.07 -27.48
#